data_bb251e8b4af8f25118ae7454ad61696e
#
_entry.id   bb251e8b4af8f25118ae7454ad61696e
#
_cell.length_a   1.000
_cell.length_b   1.000
_cell.length_c   1.000
_cell.angle_alpha   90.00
_cell.angle_beta   90.00
_cell.angle_gamma   90.00
#
_symmetry.space_group_name_H-M   'P 1'
#
loop_
_entity.id
_entity.type
_entity.pdbx_description
1 polymer ?
#
loop_
_entity_poly.entity_id
_entity_poly.type
_entity_poly.pdbx_seq_one_letter_code
_entity_poly.pdbx_strand_id
1 'polypeptide(L)' 'MAAQVTKETRIGELLQLDADVAPILLSIGMHCLGCPASQMETIEEAAMVHGIDADDLVEEINTFLDSKA' A
#
# COMPACT_ATOMS: atom_id res chain seq x y z
N MET A 1 -14.74 -5.57 -11.65
CA MET A 1 -13.96 -6.14 -10.53
C MET A 1 -12.92 -5.14 -10.10
N ALA A 2 -12.79 -4.97 -8.80
CA ALA A 2 -11.74 -4.11 -8.28
C ALA A 2 -10.37 -4.76 -8.49
N ALA A 3 -9.35 -3.92 -8.69
CA ALA A 3 -7.99 -4.41 -8.73
C ALA A 3 -7.59 -4.91 -7.35
N GLN A 4 -6.75 -5.91 -7.32
CA GLN A 4 -6.25 -6.46 -6.07
C GLN A 4 -4.73 -6.40 -6.05
N VAL A 5 -4.20 -6.15 -4.86
CA VAL A 5 -2.75 -6.11 -4.65
C VAL A 5 -2.31 -7.32 -3.82
N THR A 6 -1.02 -7.58 -3.85
CA THR A 6 -0.39 -8.64 -3.06
C THR A 6 0.73 -8.05 -2.24
N LYS A 7 1.36 -8.88 -1.42
CA LYS A 7 2.52 -8.43 -0.63
C LYS A 7 3.67 -7.99 -1.52
N GLU A 8 3.72 -8.46 -2.75
CA GLU A 8 4.79 -8.14 -3.69
C GLU A 8 4.52 -6.89 -4.51
N THR A 9 3.33 -6.32 -4.42
CA THR A 9 2.99 -5.08 -5.11
C THR A 9 3.83 -3.94 -4.54
N ARG A 10 4.43 -3.13 -5.41
CA ARG A 10 5.23 -1.99 -4.96
C ARG A 10 4.35 -0.80 -4.64
N ILE A 11 4.81 0.02 -3.71
CA ILE A 11 4.07 1.21 -3.28
C ILE A 11 3.81 2.13 -4.47
N GLY A 12 4.80 2.31 -5.36
CA GLY A 12 4.61 3.15 -6.55
C GLY A 12 3.52 2.62 -7.47
N GLU A 13 3.46 1.30 -7.64
CA GLU A 13 2.41 0.68 -8.45
C GLU A 13 1.04 0.88 -7.80
N LEU A 14 0.98 0.75 -6.49
CA LEU A 14 -0.26 0.94 -5.74
C LEU A 14 -0.78 2.36 -5.89
N LEU A 15 0.11 3.35 -5.78
CA LEU A 15 -0.27 4.76 -5.94
C LEU A 15 -0.74 5.07 -7.36
N GLN A 16 -0.16 4.41 -8.37
CA GLN A 16 -0.60 4.57 -9.75
C GLN A 16 -1.96 3.93 -9.97
N LEU A 17 -2.21 2.81 -9.28
CA LEU A 17 -3.47 2.11 -9.39
C LEU A 17 -4.61 2.94 -8.81
N ASP A 18 -4.40 3.51 -7.62
CA ASP A 18 -5.39 4.36 -6.96
C ASP A 18 -4.68 5.25 -5.93
N ALA A 19 -4.52 6.53 -6.27
CA ALA A 19 -3.84 7.47 -5.37
C ALA A 19 -4.57 7.67 -4.04
N ASP A 20 -5.84 7.31 -3.96
CA ASP A 20 -6.62 7.48 -2.73
C ASP A 20 -6.20 6.49 -1.64
N VAL A 21 -5.32 5.53 -1.94
CA VAL A 21 -4.74 4.68 -0.88
C VAL A 21 -3.69 5.41 -0.05
N ALA A 22 -3.24 6.58 -0.48
CA ALA A 22 -2.23 7.34 0.25
C ALA A 22 -2.57 7.54 1.72
N PRO A 23 -3.82 7.91 2.11
CA PRO A 23 -4.15 8.04 3.53
C PRO A 23 -3.92 6.76 4.34
N ILE A 24 -4.14 5.60 3.74
CA ILE A 24 -3.90 4.32 4.41
C ILE A 24 -2.41 4.17 4.70
N LEU A 25 -1.57 4.47 3.72
CA LEU A 25 -0.12 4.37 3.86
C LEU A 25 0.40 5.38 4.88
N LEU A 26 -0.15 6.59 4.89
CA LEU A 26 0.23 7.60 5.87
C LEU A 26 -0.15 7.17 7.28
N SER A 27 -1.26 6.47 7.44
CA SER A 27 -1.71 6.04 8.77
C SER A 27 -0.79 5.02 9.40
N ILE A 28 -0.02 4.29 8.61
CA ILE A 28 0.94 3.32 9.15
C ILE A 28 2.33 3.91 9.38
N GLY A 29 2.49 5.20 9.10
CA GLY A 29 3.74 5.90 9.40
C GLY A 29 4.62 6.22 8.21
N MET A 30 4.19 5.93 7.00
CA MET A 30 4.96 6.29 5.81
C MET A 30 4.83 7.77 5.53
N HIS A 31 5.96 8.47 5.42
CA HIS A 31 5.93 9.92 5.27
C HIS A 31 6.37 10.41 3.90
N CYS A 32 7.12 9.63 3.15
CA CYS A 32 7.72 10.07 1.89
C CYS A 32 7.16 9.30 0.70
N LEU A 33 5.85 9.35 0.51
CA LEU A 33 5.20 8.58 -0.55
C LEU A 33 5.64 9.01 -1.96
N GLY A 34 6.09 10.25 -2.11
CA GLY A 34 6.61 10.72 -3.38
C GLY A 34 8.08 10.39 -3.61
N CYS A 35 8.76 9.80 -2.63
CA CYS A 35 10.17 9.47 -2.76
C CYS A 35 10.36 8.21 -3.59
N PRO A 36 11.25 8.22 -4.62
CA PRO A 36 11.47 7.03 -5.43
C PRO A 36 11.85 5.79 -4.63
N ALA A 37 12.62 5.96 -3.56
CA ALA A 37 13.03 4.84 -2.72
C ALA A 37 11.82 4.17 -2.06
N SER A 38 10.91 4.99 -1.52
CA SER A 38 9.69 4.46 -0.90
C SER A 38 8.79 3.78 -1.91
N GLN A 39 8.71 4.34 -3.11
CA GLN A 39 7.85 3.78 -4.15
C GLN A 39 8.35 2.44 -4.67
N MET A 40 9.64 2.15 -4.53
CA MET A 40 10.21 0.88 -4.94
C MET A 40 10.00 -0.23 -3.92
N GLU A 41 9.66 0.10 -2.69
CA GLU A 41 9.37 -0.90 -1.66
C GLU A 41 8.10 -1.65 -1.98
N THR A 42 8.08 -2.95 -1.66
CA THR A 42 6.85 -3.73 -1.72
C THR A 42 6.00 -3.43 -0.49
N ILE A 43 4.73 -3.80 -0.57
CA ILE A 43 3.83 -3.66 0.59
C ILE A 43 4.39 -4.46 1.78
N GLU A 44 4.93 -5.65 1.52
CA GLU A 44 5.53 -6.48 2.56
C GLU A 44 6.71 -5.78 3.22
N GLU A 45 7.60 -5.19 2.43
CA GLU A 45 8.76 -4.48 2.96
C GLU A 45 8.34 -3.27 3.80
N ALA A 46 7.35 -2.52 3.32
CA ALA A 46 6.84 -1.37 4.06
C ALA A 46 6.23 -1.82 5.40
N ALA A 47 5.47 -2.92 5.38
CA ALA A 47 4.88 -3.45 6.60
C ALA A 47 5.95 -3.84 7.60
N MET A 48 7.01 -4.49 7.15
CA MET A 48 8.12 -4.91 8.02
C MET A 48 8.80 -3.70 8.67
N VAL A 49 9.06 -2.67 7.89
CA VAL A 49 9.74 -1.46 8.39
C VAL A 49 8.91 -0.79 9.47
N HIS A 50 7.59 -0.79 9.32
CA HIS A 50 6.69 -0.10 10.25
C HIS A 50 6.12 -1.03 11.33
N GLY A 51 6.57 -2.28 11.38
CA GLY A 51 6.20 -3.21 12.45
C GLY A 51 4.76 -3.70 12.40
N ILE A 52 4.17 -3.76 11.21
CA ILE A 52 2.79 -4.22 11.05
C ILE A 52 2.77 -5.52 10.24
N ASP A 53 1.65 -6.23 10.32
CA ASP A 53 1.48 -7.49 9.59
C ASP A 53 1.19 -7.18 8.11
N ALA A 54 2.00 -7.75 7.21
CA ALA A 54 1.85 -7.51 5.78
C ALA A 54 0.51 -8.02 5.25
N ASP A 55 0.05 -9.16 5.75
CA ASP A 55 -1.23 -9.72 5.32
C ASP A 55 -2.40 -8.80 5.72
N ASP A 56 -2.33 -8.22 6.92
CA ASP A 56 -3.35 -7.29 7.38
C ASP A 56 -3.35 -6.03 6.53
N LEU A 57 -2.18 -5.52 6.18
CA LEU A 57 -2.08 -4.33 5.34
C LEU A 57 -2.64 -4.60 3.94
N VAL A 58 -2.29 -5.72 3.35
CA VAL A 58 -2.81 -6.11 2.04
C VAL A 58 -4.34 -6.21 2.08
N GLU A 59 -4.87 -6.84 3.13
CA GLU A 59 -6.31 -6.99 3.29
C GLU A 59 -7.00 -5.63 3.40
N GLU A 60 -6.44 -4.72 4.18
CA GLU A 60 -7.00 -3.39 4.34
C GLU A 60 -7.04 -2.65 3.01
N ILE A 61 -5.95 -2.71 2.24
CA ILE A 61 -5.87 -2.05 0.94
C ILE A 61 -6.89 -2.66 -0.04
N ASN A 62 -6.96 -3.97 -0.10
CA ASN A 62 -7.90 -4.63 -1.00
C ASN A 62 -9.35 -4.34 -0.63
N THR A 63 -9.66 -4.28 0.66
CA THR A 63 -10.99 -3.91 1.13
C THR A 63 -11.34 -2.50 0.67
N PHE A 64 -10.40 -1.57 0.78
CA PHE A 64 -10.59 -0.22 0.32
C PHE A 64 -10.83 -0.16 -1.19
N LEU A 65 -10.03 -0.87 -1.97
CA LEU A 65 -10.18 -0.89 -3.42
C LEU A 65 -11.52 -1.49 -3.83
N ASP A 66 -11.95 -2.56 -3.16
CA ASP A 66 -13.24 -3.18 -3.43
C ASP A 66 -14.39 -2.22 -3.14
N SER A 67 -14.27 -1.40 -2.10
CA SER A 67 -15.35 -0.49 -1.72
C SER A 67 -15.54 0.63 -2.74
N LYS A 68 -14.54 0.87 -3.58
CA LYS A 68 -14.58 1.90 -4.63
C LYS A 68 -15.04 1.34 -5.98
N ALA A 69 -15.09 0.06 -6.12
CA ALA A 69 -15.41 -0.60 -7.39
C ALA A 69 -16.89 -0.43 -7.77
#